data_8253cce3e22e6854235bbf5b1e7f896e
#
_entry.id   8253cce3e22e6854235bbf5b1e7f896e
#
_cell.length_a   1.000
_cell.length_b   1.000
_cell.length_c   1.000
_cell.angle_alpha   90.00
_cell.angle_beta   90.00
_cell.angle_gamma   90.00
#
_symmetry.space_group_name_H-M   'P 1'
#
loop_
_entity.id
_entity.type
_entity.pdbx_description
1 polymer ?
#
loop_
_entity_poly.entity_id
_entity_poly.type
_entity_poly.pdbx_seq_one_letter_code
_entity_poly.pdbx_strand_id
1 'polypeptide(L)'
;IVVTSPATRVLDAADGQVRLAVHELGRGRAVYATGLPYSAQNSRLLHRAIFWSAGCQKEFSAWAALDPRVEVAAYPDRRTTLVINNSLEPVTTTVPTPQGPRTVRLEEGGHQWLTAASQ
;
A
#
# COMPACT_ATOMS: atom_id res chain seq x y z
N ILE A 1 -17.94 17.93 6.15
CA ILE A 1 -18.57 16.63 6.52
C ILE A 1 -18.74 16.59 8.03
N VAL A 2 -19.90 16.17 8.48
CA VAL A 2 -20.22 15.97 9.89
C VAL A 2 -20.25 14.48 10.20
N VAL A 3 -19.51 14.06 11.23
CA VAL A 3 -19.53 12.68 11.72
C VAL A 3 -20.73 12.52 12.65
N THR A 4 -21.67 11.68 12.29
CA THR A 4 -22.93 11.48 13.03
C THR A 4 -22.99 10.14 13.78
N SER A 5 -22.05 9.22 13.53
CA SER A 5 -22.02 7.91 14.16
C SER A 5 -20.79 7.74 15.03
N PRO A 6 -20.93 7.23 16.27
CA PRO A 6 -19.78 6.92 17.13
C PRO A 6 -18.91 5.76 16.59
N ALA A 7 -19.43 4.95 15.67
CA ALA A 7 -18.68 3.90 15.00
C ALA A 7 -17.75 4.44 13.89
N THR A 8 -17.87 5.72 13.53
CA THR A 8 -16.96 6.36 12.58
C THR A 8 -15.70 6.82 13.27
N ARG A 9 -14.55 6.34 12.82
CA ARG A 9 -13.24 6.79 13.28
C ARG A 9 -12.65 7.79 12.29
N VAL A 10 -12.38 8.99 12.77
CA VAL A 10 -11.63 9.99 12.01
C VAL A 10 -10.15 9.66 12.14
N LEU A 11 -9.47 9.47 11.02
CA LEU A 11 -8.05 9.12 10.95
C LEU A 11 -7.19 10.35 10.63
N ASP A 12 -7.75 11.30 9.87
CA ASP A 12 -7.09 12.56 9.56
C ASP A 12 -8.11 13.69 9.41
N ALA A 13 -7.78 14.86 9.98
CA ALA A 13 -8.57 16.07 9.87
C ALA A 13 -7.66 17.30 9.92
N ALA A 14 -8.02 18.36 9.19
CA ALA A 14 -7.37 19.66 9.25
C ALA A 14 -8.40 20.77 9.11
N ASP A 15 -8.17 21.89 9.79
CA ASP A 15 -9.01 23.08 9.75
C ASP A 15 -10.51 22.78 10.01
N GLY A 16 -10.79 21.86 10.93
CA GLY A 16 -12.14 21.41 11.25
C GLY A 16 -12.81 20.55 10.18
N GLN A 17 -12.08 20.18 9.13
CA GLN A 17 -12.58 19.33 8.05
C GLN A 17 -12.02 17.91 8.17
N VAL A 18 -12.90 16.92 8.12
CA VAL A 18 -12.50 15.50 8.06
C VAL A 18 -11.93 15.22 6.67
N ARG A 19 -10.68 14.72 6.61
CA ARG A 19 -10.01 14.34 5.37
C ARG A 19 -9.98 12.86 5.13
N LEU A 20 -9.88 12.08 6.19
CA LEU A 20 -9.92 10.62 6.13
C LEU A 20 -10.72 10.08 7.30
N ALA A 21 -11.70 9.24 7.01
CA ALA A 21 -12.48 8.55 8.03
C ALA A 21 -12.85 7.14 7.58
N VAL A 22 -13.06 6.26 8.53
CA VAL A 22 -13.48 4.88 8.30
C VAL A 22 -14.70 4.55 9.14
N HIS A 23 -15.56 3.71 8.61
CA HIS A 23 -16.78 3.26 9.28
C HIS A 23 -17.00 1.77 9.02
N GLU A 24 -17.35 1.02 10.06
CA GLU A 24 -17.76 -0.37 9.96
C GLU A 24 -19.28 -0.47 10.25
N LEU A 25 -20.03 -1.04 9.31
CA LEU A 25 -21.47 -1.26 9.44
C LEU A 25 -21.82 -2.73 9.16
N GLY A 26 -22.14 -3.47 10.21
CA GLY A 26 -22.36 -4.91 10.12
C GLY A 26 -21.10 -5.61 9.59
N ARG A 27 -21.22 -6.27 8.44
CA ARG A 27 -20.09 -6.93 7.75
C ARG A 27 -19.42 -6.02 6.73
N GLY A 28 -19.97 -4.84 6.47
CA GLY A 28 -19.46 -3.90 5.50
C GLY A 28 -18.47 -2.89 6.11
N ARG A 29 -17.63 -2.33 5.28
CA ARG A 29 -16.66 -1.29 5.63
C ARG A 29 -16.69 -0.18 4.60
N ALA A 30 -16.60 1.05 5.06
CA ALA A 30 -16.55 2.23 4.22
C ALA A 30 -15.35 3.10 4.59
N VAL A 31 -14.73 3.68 3.58
CA VAL A 31 -13.68 4.68 3.74
C VAL A 31 -14.14 5.97 3.06
N TYR A 32 -14.05 7.06 3.79
CA TYR A 32 -14.17 8.40 3.24
C TYR A 32 -12.78 9.00 3.13
N ALA A 33 -12.44 9.52 1.96
CA ALA A 33 -11.22 10.29 1.74
C ALA A 33 -11.53 11.49 0.84
N THR A 34 -10.94 12.63 1.14
CA THR A 34 -11.08 13.84 0.35
C THR A 34 -9.72 14.45 0.03
N GLY A 35 -9.62 15.11 -1.13
CA GLY A 35 -8.43 15.88 -1.49
C GLY A 35 -7.17 15.03 -1.58
N LEU A 36 -7.20 13.88 -2.27
CA LEU A 36 -6.03 13.05 -2.54
C LEU A 36 -5.35 13.50 -3.85
N PRO A 37 -4.46 14.50 -3.84
CA PRO A 37 -3.65 14.81 -5.01
C PRO A 37 -2.75 13.63 -5.36
N TYR A 38 -2.40 13.50 -6.64
CA TYR A 38 -1.55 12.38 -7.07
C TYR A 38 -0.19 12.42 -6.39
N SER A 39 0.14 11.34 -5.70
CA SER A 39 1.47 11.04 -5.15
C SER A 39 1.58 9.55 -4.86
N ALA A 40 2.80 9.03 -4.74
CA ALA A 40 3.03 7.63 -4.38
C ALA A 40 2.37 7.28 -3.03
N GLN A 41 2.42 8.18 -2.06
CA GLN A 41 1.81 8.02 -0.74
C GLN A 41 0.29 7.96 -0.83
N ASN A 42 -0.32 8.87 -1.59
CA ASN A 42 -1.78 8.91 -1.74
C ASN A 42 -2.30 7.73 -2.57
N SER A 43 -1.58 7.29 -3.59
CA SER A 43 -1.88 6.05 -4.31
C SER A 43 -1.83 4.84 -3.39
N ARG A 44 -0.81 4.74 -2.54
CA ARG A 44 -0.68 3.69 -1.54
C ARG A 44 -1.83 3.73 -0.54
N LEU A 45 -2.21 4.92 -0.06
CA LEU A 45 -3.34 5.11 0.85
C LEU A 45 -4.65 4.64 0.20
N LEU A 46 -4.90 5.01 -1.06
CA LEU A 46 -6.09 4.60 -1.79
C LEU A 46 -6.16 3.07 -1.94
N HIS A 47 -5.08 2.42 -2.34
CA HIS A 47 -5.03 0.96 -2.42
C HIS A 47 -5.29 0.31 -1.07
N ARG A 48 -4.68 0.80 0.02
CA ARG A 48 -4.94 0.30 1.37
C ARG A 48 -6.40 0.46 1.76
N ALA A 49 -7.04 1.57 1.40
CA ALA A 49 -8.46 1.81 1.67
C ALA A 49 -9.35 0.79 0.93
N ILE A 50 -9.06 0.51 -0.35
CA ILE A 50 -9.78 -0.49 -1.15
C ILE A 50 -9.66 -1.87 -0.51
N PHE A 51 -8.44 -2.33 -0.22
CA PHE A 51 -8.21 -3.65 0.38
C PHE A 51 -8.80 -3.75 1.79
N TRP A 52 -8.75 -2.68 2.58
CA TRP A 52 -9.38 -2.64 3.89
C TRP A 52 -10.89 -2.75 3.79
N SER A 53 -11.53 -2.02 2.88
CA SER A 53 -12.98 -2.08 2.66
C SER A 53 -13.43 -3.47 2.23
N ALA A 54 -12.62 -4.17 1.44
CA ALA A 54 -12.86 -5.54 1.00
C ALA A 54 -12.55 -6.61 2.07
N GLY A 55 -11.93 -6.22 3.20
CA GLY A 55 -11.47 -7.17 4.22
C GLY A 55 -10.20 -7.94 3.88
N CYS A 56 -9.47 -7.49 2.86
CA CYS A 56 -8.29 -8.14 2.26
C CYS A 56 -6.96 -7.45 2.61
N GLN A 57 -6.80 -6.95 3.85
CA GLN A 57 -5.59 -6.19 4.25
C GLN A 57 -4.33 -7.05 4.20
N LYS A 58 -4.44 -8.35 4.49
CA LYS A 58 -3.30 -9.28 4.49
C LYS A 58 -2.75 -9.45 3.08
N GLU A 59 -3.62 -9.55 2.10
CA GLU A 59 -3.27 -9.66 0.69
C GLU A 59 -2.53 -8.41 0.23
N PHE A 60 -3.01 -7.22 0.59
CA PHE A 60 -2.30 -5.98 0.29
C PHE A 60 -0.88 -5.98 0.87
N SER A 61 -0.74 -6.37 2.14
CA SER A 61 0.58 -6.38 2.82
C SER A 61 1.54 -7.38 2.21
N ALA A 62 1.04 -8.48 1.63
CA ALA A 62 1.85 -9.48 0.94
C ALA A 62 2.45 -8.98 -0.39
N TRP A 63 1.92 -7.87 -0.95
CA TRP A 63 2.33 -7.37 -2.25
C TRP A 63 2.85 -5.92 -2.24
N ALA A 64 3.06 -5.35 -1.06
CA ALA A 64 3.44 -3.95 -0.94
C ALA A 64 4.84 -3.80 -0.33
N ALA A 65 5.74 -3.11 -1.03
CA ALA A 65 7.00 -2.65 -0.46
C ALA A 65 6.75 -1.66 0.69
N LEU A 66 7.69 -1.49 1.61
CA LEU A 66 7.57 -0.47 2.66
C LEU A 66 7.58 0.94 2.09
N ASP A 67 8.44 1.21 1.11
CA ASP A 67 8.45 2.50 0.43
C ASP A 67 7.36 2.54 -0.66
N PRO A 68 6.45 3.51 -0.63
CA PRO A 68 5.35 3.60 -1.60
C PRO A 68 5.81 3.92 -3.03
N ARG A 69 7.04 4.38 -3.23
CA ARG A 69 7.61 4.63 -4.56
C ARG A 69 8.02 3.35 -5.27
N VAL A 70 8.09 2.23 -4.55
CA VAL A 70 8.48 0.93 -5.09
C VAL A 70 7.26 0.06 -5.32
N GLU A 71 7.09 -0.35 -6.57
CA GLU A 71 6.08 -1.31 -7.01
C GLU A 71 6.62 -2.73 -6.90
N VAL A 72 5.74 -3.65 -6.53
CA VAL A 72 6.04 -5.08 -6.41
C VAL A 72 5.07 -5.86 -7.29
N ALA A 73 5.59 -6.63 -8.23
CA ALA A 73 4.83 -7.56 -9.04
C ALA A 73 5.34 -8.98 -8.77
N ALA A 74 4.53 -9.80 -8.12
CA ALA A 74 4.93 -11.15 -7.79
C ALA A 74 4.34 -12.16 -8.78
N TYR A 75 5.14 -13.18 -9.07
CA TYR A 75 4.83 -14.31 -9.93
C TYR A 75 5.02 -15.60 -9.13
N PRO A 76 4.01 -15.99 -8.31
CA PRO A 76 4.13 -17.11 -7.38
C PRO A 76 4.53 -18.43 -8.06
N ASP A 77 3.93 -18.73 -9.21
CA ASP A 77 4.21 -19.96 -9.97
C ASP A 77 5.66 -20.04 -10.45
N ARG A 78 6.29 -18.89 -10.64
CA ARG A 78 7.70 -18.77 -11.05
C ARG A 78 8.64 -18.54 -9.87
N ARG A 79 8.10 -18.44 -8.65
CA ARG A 79 8.83 -18.05 -7.44
C ARG A 79 9.69 -16.81 -7.64
N THR A 80 9.18 -15.85 -8.39
CA THR A 80 9.91 -14.66 -8.80
C THR A 80 9.11 -13.42 -8.44
N THR A 81 9.79 -12.38 -8.03
CA THR A 81 9.21 -11.07 -7.74
C THR A 81 9.97 -10.01 -8.53
N LEU A 82 9.26 -9.18 -9.27
CA LEU A 82 9.81 -7.99 -9.89
C LEU A 82 9.57 -6.80 -8.96
N VAL A 83 10.59 -6.01 -8.73
CA VAL A 83 10.51 -4.76 -7.98
C VAL A 83 10.96 -3.61 -8.87
N ILE A 84 10.21 -2.50 -8.83
CA ILE A 84 10.43 -1.35 -9.72
C ILE A 84 10.42 -0.08 -8.86
N ASN A 85 11.44 0.72 -8.98
CA ASN A 85 11.48 2.07 -8.41
C ASN A 85 10.85 3.06 -9.39
N ASN A 86 9.67 3.57 -9.06
CA ASN A 86 8.93 4.54 -9.86
C ASN A 86 9.28 6.01 -9.51
N SER A 87 10.45 6.23 -8.90
CA SER A 87 10.91 7.57 -8.53
C SER A 87 12.19 7.96 -9.27
N LEU A 88 12.50 9.25 -9.23
CA LEU A 88 13.71 9.83 -9.81
C LEU A 88 14.89 9.85 -8.81
N GLU A 89 14.79 9.07 -7.73
CA GLU A 89 15.83 8.98 -6.71
C GLU A 89 16.11 7.51 -6.37
N PRO A 90 17.34 7.17 -5.98
CA PRO A 90 17.62 5.83 -5.45
C PRO A 90 16.78 5.53 -4.21
N VAL A 91 16.29 4.30 -4.09
CA VAL A 91 15.48 3.86 -2.96
C VAL A 91 16.06 2.59 -2.37
N THR A 92 16.16 2.55 -1.03
CA THR A 92 16.41 1.33 -0.27
C THR A 92 15.16 1.01 0.54
N THR A 93 14.59 -0.17 0.32
CA THR A 93 13.33 -0.57 0.96
C THR A 93 13.27 -2.07 1.21
N THR A 94 12.35 -2.48 2.07
CA THR A 94 12.03 -3.88 2.27
C THR A 94 10.82 -4.25 1.42
N VAL A 95 10.93 -5.35 0.69
CA VAL A 95 9.88 -5.91 -0.15
C VAL A 95 9.48 -7.30 0.33
N PRO A 96 8.20 -7.66 0.30
CA PRO A 96 7.76 -9.01 0.56
C PRO A 96 8.18 -9.92 -0.61
N THR A 97 8.60 -11.13 -0.28
CA THR A 97 8.83 -12.20 -1.26
C THR A 97 8.26 -13.51 -0.72
N PRO A 98 8.04 -14.53 -1.57
CA PRO A 98 7.58 -15.84 -1.11
C PRO A 98 8.51 -16.52 -0.08
N GLN A 99 9.77 -16.09 0.01
CA GLN A 99 10.77 -16.61 0.98
C GLN A 99 10.93 -15.72 2.21
N GLY A 100 10.10 -14.70 2.36
CA GLY A 100 10.17 -13.70 3.42
C GLY A 100 10.63 -12.32 2.93
N PRO A 101 10.64 -11.33 3.82
CA PRO A 101 10.99 -9.97 3.45
C PRO A 101 12.48 -9.86 3.05
N ARG A 102 12.76 -9.10 1.99
CA ARG A 102 14.12 -8.80 1.52
C ARG A 102 14.34 -7.29 1.40
N THR A 103 15.48 -6.83 1.86
CA THR A 103 15.92 -5.45 1.63
C THR A 103 16.57 -5.37 0.25
N VAL A 104 16.13 -4.40 -0.54
CA VAL A 104 16.65 -4.11 -1.89
C VAL A 104 17.03 -2.65 -2.00
N ARG A 105 18.07 -2.37 -2.80
CA ARG A 105 18.42 -1.04 -3.25
C ARG A 105 18.18 -0.97 -4.75
N LEU A 106 17.46 0.03 -5.18
CA LEU A 106 17.14 0.29 -6.58
C LEU A 106 17.60 1.71 -6.93
N GLU A 107 18.27 1.85 -8.04
CA GLU A 107 18.59 3.17 -8.61
C GLU A 107 17.33 3.87 -9.15
N GLU A 108 17.41 5.13 -9.53
CA GLU A 108 16.32 5.90 -10.12
C GLU A 108 15.73 5.17 -11.34
N GLY A 109 14.40 4.98 -11.38
CA GLY A 109 13.72 4.24 -12.44
C GLY A 109 14.18 2.79 -12.61
N GLY A 110 15.00 2.29 -11.68
CA GLY A 110 15.58 0.95 -11.74
C GLY A 110 14.61 -0.15 -11.38
N HIS A 111 14.92 -1.38 -11.82
CA HIS A 111 14.16 -2.56 -11.46
C HIS A 111 15.09 -3.74 -11.14
N GLN A 112 14.56 -4.71 -10.41
CA GLN A 112 15.28 -5.93 -10.04
C GLN A 112 14.35 -7.13 -10.01
N TRP A 113 14.82 -8.25 -10.57
CA TRP A 113 14.17 -9.54 -10.41
C TRP A 113 14.75 -10.28 -9.19
N LEU A 114 13.85 -10.66 -8.29
CA LEU A 114 14.18 -11.44 -7.10
C LEU A 114 13.66 -12.86 -7.33
N THR A 115 14.57 -13.78 -7.58
CA THR A 115 14.24 -15.20 -7.78
C THR A 115 14.59 -15.97 -6.51
N ALA A 116 13.80 -16.97 -6.16
CA ALA A 116 14.19 -17.93 -5.13
C ALA A 116 15.44 -18.67 -5.61
N ALA A 117 16.47 -18.74 -4.78
CA ALA A 117 17.60 -19.61 -5.07
C ALA A 117 17.06 -21.05 -5.22
N SER A 118 17.43 -21.71 -6.31
CA SER A 118 17.19 -23.15 -6.47
C SER A 118 17.92 -23.87 -5.32
N GLN A 119 17.17 -24.62 -4.52
CA GLN A 119 17.76 -25.58 -3.58
C GLN A 119 18.29 -26.78 -4.34
#